data_95cf9419686abfbdbdec916a5fd3003f
#
_entry.id   95cf9419686abfbdbdec916a5fd3003f
#
_cell.length_a   1.000
_cell.length_b   1.000
_cell.length_c   1.000
_cell.angle_alpha   90.00
_cell.angle_beta   90.00
_cell.angle_gamma   90.00
#
_symmetry.space_group_name_H-M   'P 1'
#
loop_
_entity.id
_entity.type
_entity.pdbx_description
1 polymer ?
#
loop_
_entity_poly.entity_id
_entity_poly.type
_entity_poly.pdbx_seq_one_letter_code
_entity_poly.pdbx_strand_id
1 'polypeptide(L)'
;MKLKQLSVSPDFKRKLMIATGVGAAVLAITAVVSPDRAWGNLFVVAYYLITLGLGGALFIALTTVCGAGWSTAFRRVPEAMTGLLPVAGVILLSVLALRLPQYGWHHHGTGDAGTFWFKEFWLQPSFLAARAVGYIVLWIAFARRLVRKSRTQDQQVDPCPAPSIRTSIVFLFVFAFTISLAGVDWIMALEPMWFSTMWGVYQFSGLIMGTLATIIISCIVLRRLGPLSEVFRDEHLHDLGKLLLGFSCFWMYIWFSQYMLIWYANIPEETSYFIPRTQGAWGPVLIGNIVLNWVIPFFVLLPRPCKRNE
;
A
#
# COMPACT_ATOMS: atom_id res chain seq x y z
N MET A 1 -1.79 25.01 21.58
CA MET A 1 -0.60 24.18 21.92
C MET A 1 0.42 24.34 20.77
N LYS A 2 1.59 24.93 21.01
CA LYS A 2 2.62 25.07 19.96
C LYS A 2 3.39 23.74 19.87
N LEU A 3 3.12 22.96 18.85
CA LEU A 3 3.91 21.76 18.55
C LEU A 3 5.38 22.16 18.35
N LYS A 4 6.28 21.45 19.04
CA LYS A 4 7.71 21.65 18.87
C LYS A 4 8.09 21.39 17.42
N GLN A 5 8.66 22.41 16.75
CA GLN A 5 9.06 22.25 15.34
C GLN A 5 10.13 21.19 15.21
N LEU A 6 9.97 20.31 14.23
CA LEU A 6 10.93 19.26 13.93
C LEU A 6 12.22 19.87 13.41
N SER A 7 13.24 19.96 14.25
CA SER A 7 14.59 20.29 13.80
C SER A 7 15.30 18.98 13.44
N VAL A 8 15.30 18.62 12.15
CA VAL A 8 16.04 17.47 11.66
C VAL A 8 17.54 17.78 11.74
N SER A 9 18.29 16.98 12.51
CA SER A 9 19.73 17.19 12.68
C SER A 9 20.45 17.16 11.32
N PRO A 10 21.50 17.98 11.13
CA PRO A 10 22.30 17.97 9.90
C PRO A 10 22.85 16.60 9.56
N ASP A 11 23.24 15.82 10.57
CA ASP A 11 23.75 14.46 10.40
C ASP A 11 22.70 13.47 9.88
N PHE A 12 21.46 13.59 10.34
CA PHE A 12 20.37 12.77 9.80
C PHE A 12 20.06 13.10 8.35
N LYS A 13 20.04 14.39 7.98
CA LYS A 13 19.88 14.83 6.58
C LYS A 13 21.01 14.27 5.71
N ARG A 14 22.26 14.33 6.18
CA ARG A 14 23.41 13.80 5.47
C ARG A 14 23.30 12.29 5.24
N LYS A 15 22.94 11.50 6.29
CA LYS A 15 22.71 10.06 6.18
C LYS A 15 21.61 9.75 5.16
N LEU A 16 20.52 10.49 5.19
CA LEU A 16 19.41 10.32 4.24
C LEU A 16 19.84 10.62 2.80
N MET A 17 20.58 11.71 2.58
CA MET A 17 21.13 12.05 1.25
C MET A 17 22.09 10.96 0.74
N ILE A 18 22.97 10.42 1.59
CA ILE A 18 23.87 9.34 1.24
C ILE A 18 23.08 8.09 0.85
N ALA A 19 22.08 7.69 1.67
CA ALA A 19 21.24 6.52 1.39
C ALA A 19 20.47 6.69 0.07
N THR A 20 19.94 7.89 -0.19
CA THR A 20 19.25 8.21 -1.45
C THR A 20 20.23 8.14 -2.65
N GLY A 21 21.43 8.69 -2.49
CA GLY A 21 22.46 8.65 -3.54
C GLY A 21 22.92 7.23 -3.85
N VAL A 22 23.13 6.38 -2.83
CA VAL A 22 23.45 4.97 -3.00
C VAL A 22 22.32 4.24 -3.69
N GLY A 23 21.07 4.43 -3.28
CA GLY A 23 19.90 3.82 -3.92
C GLY A 23 19.77 4.21 -5.39
N ALA A 24 19.97 5.50 -5.71
CA ALA A 24 19.96 5.98 -7.10
C ALA A 24 21.09 5.38 -7.93
N ALA A 25 22.31 5.26 -7.37
CA ALA A 25 23.45 4.66 -8.05
C ALA A 25 23.21 3.16 -8.32
N VAL A 26 22.69 2.41 -7.35
CA VAL A 26 22.34 0.99 -7.51
C VAL A 26 21.27 0.83 -8.60
N LEU A 27 20.25 1.66 -8.60
CA LEU A 27 19.22 1.64 -9.64
C LEU A 27 19.80 1.93 -11.02
N ALA A 28 20.67 2.93 -11.14
CA ALA A 28 21.33 3.27 -12.41
C ALA A 28 22.22 2.14 -12.92
N ILE A 29 23.02 1.52 -12.05
CA ILE A 29 23.85 0.37 -12.39
C ILE A 29 22.96 -0.80 -12.84
N THR A 30 21.89 -1.10 -12.10
CA THR A 30 20.96 -2.18 -12.45
C THR A 30 20.25 -1.92 -13.76
N ALA A 31 19.94 -0.66 -14.08
CA ALA A 31 19.31 -0.28 -15.35
C ALA A 31 20.22 -0.54 -16.56
N VAL A 32 21.54 -0.45 -16.38
CA VAL A 32 22.53 -0.76 -17.42
C VAL A 32 22.80 -2.27 -17.52
N VAL A 33 22.99 -2.95 -16.38
CA VAL A 33 23.37 -4.38 -16.33
C VAL A 33 22.21 -5.33 -16.61
N SER A 34 21.03 -4.99 -16.08
CA SER A 34 19.82 -5.81 -16.17
C SER A 34 18.58 -4.91 -16.22
N PRO A 35 18.24 -4.34 -17.39
CA PRO A 35 17.14 -3.39 -17.52
C PRO A 35 15.80 -3.93 -17.00
N ASP A 36 15.47 -5.19 -17.29
CA ASP A 36 14.21 -5.80 -16.88
C ASP A 36 14.06 -5.92 -15.37
N ARG A 37 15.17 -6.26 -14.67
CA ARG A 37 15.17 -6.28 -13.21
C ARG A 37 15.04 -4.88 -12.61
N ALA A 38 15.67 -3.88 -13.22
CA ALA A 38 15.56 -2.49 -12.77
C ALA A 38 14.11 -1.99 -12.87
N TRP A 39 13.46 -2.26 -13.99
CA TRP A 39 12.06 -1.88 -14.21
C TRP A 39 11.10 -2.63 -13.28
N GLY A 40 11.29 -3.94 -13.08
CA GLY A 40 10.50 -4.72 -12.14
C GLY A 40 10.62 -4.19 -10.71
N ASN A 41 11.84 -3.90 -10.24
CA ASN A 41 12.06 -3.31 -8.92
C ASN A 41 11.45 -1.92 -8.79
N LEU A 42 11.58 -1.08 -9.81
CA LEU A 42 10.98 0.26 -9.81
C LEU A 42 9.44 0.20 -9.75
N PHE A 43 8.84 -0.75 -10.46
CA PHE A 43 7.40 -1.03 -10.40
C PHE A 43 6.96 -1.41 -8.99
N VAL A 44 7.66 -2.37 -8.35
CA VAL A 44 7.35 -2.82 -6.98
C VAL A 44 7.46 -1.67 -5.99
N VAL A 45 8.54 -0.88 -6.07
CA VAL A 45 8.73 0.28 -5.19
C VAL A 45 7.65 1.34 -5.41
N ALA A 46 7.34 1.68 -6.66
CA ALA A 46 6.30 2.67 -6.98
C ALA A 46 4.93 2.22 -6.47
N TYR A 47 4.58 0.95 -6.70
CA TYR A 47 3.33 0.37 -6.21
C TYR A 47 3.26 0.40 -4.68
N TYR A 48 4.33 -0.01 -4.00
CA TYR A 48 4.41 0.04 -2.53
C TYR A 48 4.24 1.46 -1.98
N LEU A 49 4.88 2.46 -2.58
CA LEU A 49 4.70 3.85 -2.19
C LEU A 49 3.28 4.36 -2.43
N ILE A 50 2.61 3.91 -3.52
CA ILE A 50 1.20 4.20 -3.76
C ILE A 50 0.35 3.58 -2.65
N THR A 51 0.58 2.32 -2.28
CA THR A 51 -0.20 1.67 -1.21
C THR A 51 -0.03 2.37 0.12
N LEU A 52 1.17 2.85 0.47
CA LEU A 52 1.40 3.64 1.68
C LEU A 52 0.68 5.00 1.65
N GLY A 53 0.77 5.73 0.54
CA GLY A 53 0.09 7.02 0.39
C GLY A 53 -1.43 6.89 0.40
N LEU A 54 -1.95 5.87 -0.27
CA LEU A 54 -3.37 5.56 -0.34
C LEU A 54 -3.89 5.03 1.01
N GLY A 55 -3.08 4.23 1.70
CA GLY A 55 -3.37 3.76 3.05
C GLY A 55 -3.45 4.89 4.07
N GLY A 56 -2.62 5.93 3.93
CA GLY A 56 -2.74 7.15 4.72
C GLY A 56 -4.09 7.84 4.52
N ALA A 57 -4.55 7.98 3.27
CA ALA A 57 -5.87 8.53 2.96
C ALA A 57 -7.00 7.64 3.49
N LEU A 58 -6.86 6.32 3.38
CA LEU A 58 -7.80 5.34 3.90
C LEU A 58 -7.94 5.45 5.42
N PHE A 59 -6.82 5.50 6.14
CA PHE A 59 -6.81 5.64 7.60
C PHE A 59 -7.54 6.92 8.05
N ILE A 60 -7.27 8.05 7.40
CA ILE A 60 -7.96 9.32 7.66
C ILE A 60 -9.47 9.19 7.42
N ALA A 61 -9.88 8.58 6.30
CA ALA A 61 -11.27 8.44 5.94
C ALA A 61 -12.02 7.53 6.93
N LEU A 62 -11.45 6.36 7.27
CA LEU A 62 -12.02 5.42 8.23
C LEU A 62 -12.17 6.06 9.61
N THR A 63 -11.12 6.68 10.14
CA THR A 63 -11.16 7.32 11.46
C THR A 63 -12.13 8.50 11.51
N THR A 64 -12.30 9.22 10.39
CA THR A 64 -13.29 10.31 10.28
C THR A 64 -14.73 9.78 10.29
N VAL A 65 -15.02 8.72 9.55
CA VAL A 65 -16.36 8.12 9.48
C VAL A 65 -16.74 7.47 10.81
N CYS A 66 -15.78 6.81 11.46
CA CYS A 66 -15.98 6.18 12.77
C CYS A 66 -16.00 7.18 13.94
N GLY A 67 -15.79 8.47 13.71
CA GLY A 67 -15.70 9.46 14.78
C GLY A 67 -14.56 9.20 15.77
N ALA A 68 -13.45 8.59 15.32
CA ALA A 68 -12.35 8.12 16.14
C ALA A 68 -11.47 9.27 16.64
N GLY A 69 -11.87 9.91 17.72
CA GLY A 69 -11.18 11.06 18.33
C GLY A 69 -9.75 10.76 18.77
N TRP A 70 -9.43 9.51 19.14
CA TRP A 70 -8.09 9.11 19.57
C TRP A 70 -7.01 9.29 18.48
N SER A 71 -7.40 9.19 17.20
CA SER A 71 -6.47 9.35 16.07
C SER A 71 -6.01 10.78 15.84
N THR A 72 -6.66 11.77 16.45
CA THR A 72 -6.31 13.19 16.31
C THR A 72 -4.89 13.50 16.80
N ALA A 73 -4.40 12.77 17.80
CA ALA A 73 -3.07 12.94 18.37
C ALA A 73 -1.93 12.78 17.32
N PHE A 74 -2.11 11.93 16.33
CA PHE A 74 -1.11 11.63 15.31
C PHE A 74 -1.63 11.73 13.87
N ARG A 75 -2.79 12.35 13.66
CA ARG A 75 -3.46 12.49 12.35
C ARG A 75 -2.56 13.07 11.27
N ARG A 76 -1.57 13.88 11.65
CA ARG A 76 -0.61 14.48 10.71
C ARG A 76 0.32 13.45 10.06
N VAL A 77 0.53 12.30 10.68
CA VAL A 77 1.37 11.22 10.13
C VAL A 77 0.71 10.60 8.88
N PRO A 78 -0.51 10.04 8.94
CA PRO A 78 -1.17 9.52 7.74
C PRO A 78 -1.44 10.61 6.69
N GLU A 79 -1.66 11.89 7.08
CA GLU A 79 -1.77 12.99 6.15
C GLU A 79 -0.46 13.22 5.37
N ALA A 80 0.69 13.15 6.03
CA ALA A 80 1.99 13.27 5.38
C ALA A 80 2.26 12.12 4.41
N MET A 81 1.83 10.89 4.75
CA MET A 81 1.95 9.72 3.87
C MET A 81 1.25 9.94 2.53
N THR A 82 0.10 10.64 2.50
CA THR A 82 -0.59 10.94 1.23
C THR A 82 0.26 11.74 0.23
N GLY A 83 1.27 12.46 0.72
CA GLY A 83 2.23 13.17 -0.12
C GLY A 83 3.08 12.28 -1.02
N LEU A 84 3.13 10.97 -0.77
CA LEU A 84 3.82 10.00 -1.62
C LEU A 84 3.07 9.75 -2.94
N LEU A 85 1.74 9.90 -2.96
CA LEU A 85 0.90 9.56 -4.12
C LEU A 85 1.31 10.23 -5.43
N PRO A 86 1.57 11.55 -5.49
CA PRO A 86 1.94 12.18 -6.75
C PRO A 86 3.25 11.65 -7.33
N VAL A 87 4.28 11.52 -6.49
CA VAL A 87 5.60 11.04 -6.91
C VAL A 87 5.54 9.58 -7.34
N ALA A 88 4.96 8.73 -6.51
CA ALA A 88 4.80 7.30 -6.81
C ALA A 88 3.91 7.08 -8.03
N GLY A 89 2.85 7.89 -8.21
CA GLY A 89 1.99 7.86 -9.38
C GLY A 89 2.73 8.18 -10.67
N VAL A 90 3.57 9.21 -10.68
CA VAL A 90 4.40 9.54 -11.86
C VAL A 90 5.37 8.40 -12.18
N ILE A 91 6.04 7.84 -11.17
CA ILE A 91 6.97 6.71 -11.39
C ILE A 91 6.22 5.51 -11.96
N LEU A 92 5.08 5.13 -11.38
CA LEU A 92 4.29 3.98 -11.84
C LEU A 92 3.80 4.18 -13.28
N LEU A 93 3.24 5.36 -13.60
CA LEU A 93 2.78 5.66 -14.95
C LEU A 93 3.92 5.64 -15.96
N SER A 94 5.11 6.11 -15.58
CA SER A 94 6.30 6.05 -16.44
C SER A 94 6.72 4.59 -16.72
N VAL A 95 6.72 3.74 -15.67
CA VAL A 95 7.02 2.31 -15.84
C VAL A 95 5.99 1.63 -16.73
N LEU A 96 4.71 1.87 -16.50
CA LEU A 96 3.64 1.32 -17.34
C LEU A 96 3.78 1.78 -18.81
N ALA A 97 3.98 3.07 -19.06
CA ALA A 97 4.09 3.61 -20.41
C ALA A 97 5.27 3.02 -21.19
N LEU A 98 6.42 2.81 -20.52
CA LEU A 98 7.65 2.33 -21.16
C LEU A 98 7.68 0.80 -21.35
N ARG A 99 6.93 0.05 -20.53
CA ARG A 99 7.01 -1.41 -20.47
C ARG A 99 5.70 -2.16 -20.75
N LEU A 100 4.62 -1.45 -21.03
CA LEU A 100 3.35 -2.05 -21.45
C LEU A 100 3.50 -3.08 -22.56
N PRO A 101 4.31 -2.87 -23.61
CA PRO A 101 4.50 -3.87 -24.68
C PRO A 101 5.16 -5.18 -24.23
N GLN A 102 5.81 -5.19 -23.07
CA GLN A 102 6.51 -6.39 -22.54
C GLN A 102 5.64 -7.23 -21.61
N TYR A 103 4.43 -6.80 -21.30
CA TYR A 103 3.48 -7.63 -20.58
C TYR A 103 3.09 -8.82 -21.43
N GLY A 104 3.18 -10.04 -20.87
CA GLY A 104 3.05 -11.31 -21.59
C GLY A 104 1.76 -11.50 -22.41
N TRP A 105 0.70 -10.76 -22.08
CA TRP A 105 -0.56 -10.82 -22.83
C TRP A 105 -0.51 -10.17 -24.23
N HIS A 106 0.52 -9.39 -24.56
CA HIS A 106 0.77 -8.90 -25.92
C HIS A 106 1.39 -9.96 -26.84
N HIS A 107 2.01 -10.98 -26.27
CA HIS A 107 2.74 -12.00 -27.03
C HIS A 107 1.94 -13.29 -27.26
N HIS A 108 0.85 -13.50 -26.55
CA HIS A 108 -0.06 -14.60 -26.82
C HIS A 108 -0.97 -14.18 -27.97
N GLY A 109 -0.53 -14.51 -29.18
CA GLY A 109 -1.25 -14.23 -30.41
C GLY A 109 -2.67 -14.82 -30.40
N THR A 110 -3.49 -14.22 -31.21
CA THR A 110 -4.92 -14.43 -31.44
C THR A 110 -5.37 -15.88 -31.83
N GLY A 111 -4.58 -16.90 -31.51
CA GLY A 111 -4.82 -18.31 -31.91
C GLY A 111 -5.21 -19.26 -30.80
N ASP A 112 -5.00 -18.91 -29.51
CA ASP A 112 -5.38 -19.80 -28.42
C ASP A 112 -6.85 -19.61 -28.04
N ALA A 113 -7.62 -20.66 -28.16
CA ALA A 113 -9.08 -20.74 -27.97
C ALA A 113 -9.58 -20.43 -26.53
N GLY A 114 -8.78 -19.76 -25.70
CA GLY A 114 -9.08 -19.39 -24.32
C GLY A 114 -9.04 -17.88 -24.02
N THR A 115 -8.70 -17.03 -25.00
CA THR A 115 -8.66 -15.60 -24.75
C THR A 115 -10.07 -15.02 -24.81
N PHE A 116 -10.64 -14.71 -23.67
CA PHE A 116 -11.94 -14.03 -23.62
C PHE A 116 -11.82 -12.66 -24.32
N TRP A 117 -12.68 -12.38 -25.29
CA TRP A 117 -12.77 -11.10 -26.01
C TRP A 117 -12.78 -9.87 -25.05
N PHE A 118 -13.39 -10.03 -23.87
CA PHE A 118 -13.43 -9.01 -22.83
C PHE A 118 -12.03 -8.70 -22.28
N LYS A 119 -11.14 -9.68 -22.13
CA LYS A 119 -9.78 -9.49 -21.61
C LYS A 119 -8.92 -8.71 -22.61
N GLU A 120 -9.03 -8.99 -23.90
CA GLU A 120 -8.34 -8.22 -24.95
C GLU A 120 -8.77 -6.75 -24.94
N PHE A 121 -10.08 -6.51 -24.91
CA PHE A 121 -10.62 -5.14 -24.79
C PHE A 121 -10.15 -4.46 -23.49
N TRP A 122 -10.26 -5.18 -22.35
CA TRP A 122 -9.93 -4.63 -21.04
C TRP A 122 -8.46 -4.24 -20.91
N LEU A 123 -7.55 -5.07 -21.41
CA LEU A 123 -6.10 -4.87 -21.33
C LEU A 123 -5.53 -4.11 -22.54
N GLN A 124 -6.39 -3.59 -23.43
CA GLN A 124 -5.92 -2.73 -24.53
C GLN A 124 -5.07 -1.58 -23.96
N PRO A 125 -3.84 -1.34 -24.49
CA PRO A 125 -2.88 -0.40 -23.91
C PRO A 125 -3.41 0.99 -23.65
N SER A 126 -4.16 1.56 -24.61
CA SER A 126 -4.76 2.89 -24.47
C SER A 126 -5.80 2.95 -23.35
N PHE A 127 -6.65 1.91 -23.24
CA PHE A 127 -7.69 1.83 -22.24
C PHE A 127 -7.10 1.55 -20.84
N LEU A 128 -6.09 0.68 -20.75
CA LEU A 128 -5.35 0.44 -19.50
C LEU A 128 -4.64 1.70 -19.01
N ALA A 129 -3.96 2.43 -19.91
CA ALA A 129 -3.29 3.69 -19.57
C ALA A 129 -4.28 4.75 -19.10
N ALA A 130 -5.43 4.90 -19.77
CA ALA A 130 -6.46 5.84 -19.36
C ALA A 130 -7.01 5.52 -17.96
N ARG A 131 -7.28 4.25 -17.65
CA ARG A 131 -7.70 3.81 -16.31
C ARG A 131 -6.61 4.07 -15.27
N ALA A 132 -5.36 3.74 -15.55
CA ALA A 132 -4.24 3.95 -14.63
C ALA A 132 -4.09 5.44 -14.26
N VAL A 133 -4.16 6.32 -15.25
CA VAL A 133 -4.18 7.78 -15.01
C VAL A 133 -5.40 8.17 -14.19
N GLY A 134 -6.59 7.65 -14.54
CA GLY A 134 -7.83 7.90 -13.83
C GLY A 134 -7.75 7.53 -12.34
N TYR A 135 -7.25 6.34 -12.00
CA TYR A 135 -7.08 5.91 -10.60
C TYR A 135 -6.16 6.87 -9.83
N ILE A 136 -5.00 7.17 -10.38
CA ILE A 136 -4.00 8.02 -9.71
C ILE A 136 -4.54 9.44 -9.50
N VAL A 137 -5.17 10.03 -10.53
CA VAL A 137 -5.77 11.37 -10.43
C VAL A 137 -6.89 11.40 -9.37
N LEU A 138 -7.78 10.41 -9.36
CA LEU A 138 -8.84 10.28 -8.37
C LEU A 138 -8.27 10.17 -6.95
N TRP A 139 -7.29 9.32 -6.74
CA TRP A 139 -6.66 9.14 -5.43
C TRP A 139 -5.99 10.40 -4.92
N ILE A 140 -5.22 11.08 -5.77
CA ILE A 140 -4.58 12.35 -5.43
C ILE A 140 -5.64 13.43 -5.11
N ALA A 141 -6.71 13.51 -5.91
CA ALA A 141 -7.77 14.50 -5.70
C ALA A 141 -8.49 14.29 -4.37
N PHE A 142 -8.86 13.03 -4.05
CA PHE A 142 -9.48 12.71 -2.76
C PHE A 142 -8.54 12.91 -1.58
N ALA A 143 -7.28 12.44 -1.67
CA ALA A 143 -6.29 12.64 -0.63
C ALA A 143 -6.08 14.12 -0.32
N ARG A 144 -5.90 14.96 -1.35
CA ARG A 144 -5.79 16.42 -1.19
C ARG A 144 -7.04 17.04 -0.57
N ARG A 145 -8.24 16.59 -0.95
CA ARG A 145 -9.50 17.06 -0.36
C ARG A 145 -9.61 16.69 1.11
N LEU A 146 -9.28 15.45 1.48
CA LEU A 146 -9.30 14.97 2.87
C LEU A 146 -8.32 15.77 3.73
N VAL A 147 -7.07 15.91 3.29
CA VAL A 147 -6.05 16.68 4.01
C VAL A 147 -6.43 18.17 4.12
N ARG A 148 -6.93 18.77 3.04
CA ARG A 148 -7.36 20.18 3.06
C ARG A 148 -8.49 20.41 4.07
N LYS A 149 -9.51 19.55 4.07
CA LYS A 149 -10.62 19.64 5.02
C LYS A 149 -10.16 19.44 6.47
N SER A 150 -9.24 18.50 6.70
CA SER A 150 -8.62 18.31 8.00
C SER A 150 -7.92 19.58 8.50
N ARG A 151 -7.11 20.21 7.64
CA ARG A 151 -6.38 21.42 8.00
C ARG A 151 -7.30 22.64 8.22
N THR A 152 -8.39 22.75 7.45
CA THR A 152 -9.37 23.82 7.63
C THR A 152 -10.12 23.64 8.97
N GLN A 153 -10.40 22.40 9.37
CA GLN A 153 -11.05 22.07 10.62
C GLN A 153 -10.25 22.52 11.86
N ASP A 154 -8.89 22.47 11.78
CA ASP A 154 -8.05 22.95 12.88
C ASP A 154 -8.09 24.46 13.09
N GLN A 155 -8.57 25.21 12.10
CA GLN A 155 -8.66 26.68 12.15
C GLN A 155 -10.04 27.18 12.59
N GLN A 156 -11.03 26.31 12.69
CA GLN A 156 -12.39 26.66 13.08
C GLN A 156 -12.61 26.50 14.59
N VAL A 157 -13.29 27.47 15.18
CA VAL A 157 -13.63 27.46 16.62
C VAL A 157 -14.68 26.37 16.90
N ASP A 158 -15.64 26.18 15.97
CA ASP A 158 -16.66 25.13 16.01
C ASP A 158 -16.50 24.20 14.80
N PRO A 159 -15.82 23.05 14.97
CA PRO A 159 -15.61 22.13 13.86
C PRO A 159 -16.92 21.42 13.48
N CYS A 160 -17.44 21.72 12.28
CA CYS A 160 -18.54 20.96 11.71
C CYS A 160 -18.02 19.68 11.01
N PRO A 161 -18.21 18.48 11.59
CA PRO A 161 -17.65 17.24 11.03
C PRO A 161 -18.35 16.76 9.74
N ALA A 162 -19.58 17.18 9.50
CA ALA A 162 -20.44 16.68 8.43
C ALA A 162 -19.83 16.75 7.00
N PRO A 163 -19.22 17.87 6.55
CA PRO A 163 -18.63 17.93 5.21
C PRO A 163 -17.44 16.98 5.03
N SER A 164 -16.68 16.71 6.10
CA SER A 164 -15.55 15.78 6.09
C SER A 164 -16.02 14.34 6.01
N ILE A 165 -17.08 13.95 6.76
CA ILE A 165 -17.67 12.61 6.77
C ILE A 165 -18.17 12.23 5.37
N ARG A 166 -18.96 13.09 4.71
CA ARG A 166 -19.46 12.82 3.35
C ARG A 166 -18.33 12.55 2.35
N THR A 167 -17.26 13.36 2.40
CA THR A 167 -16.11 13.16 1.51
C THR A 167 -15.41 11.84 1.80
N SER A 168 -15.28 11.47 3.07
CA SER A 168 -14.65 10.22 3.50
C SER A 168 -15.47 9.01 3.05
N ILE A 169 -16.81 9.04 3.18
CA ILE A 169 -17.70 7.97 2.71
C ILE A 169 -17.53 7.77 1.20
N VAL A 170 -17.64 8.85 0.40
CA VAL A 170 -17.48 8.76 -1.06
C VAL A 170 -16.10 8.23 -1.42
N PHE A 171 -15.05 8.68 -0.73
CA PHE A 171 -13.72 8.17 -0.95
C PHE A 171 -13.61 6.67 -0.66
N LEU A 172 -14.19 6.17 0.43
CA LEU A 172 -14.14 4.73 0.77
C LEU A 172 -14.77 3.86 -0.31
N PHE A 173 -15.91 4.28 -0.88
CA PHE A 173 -16.51 3.57 -2.02
C PHE A 173 -15.61 3.61 -3.26
N VAL A 174 -15.13 4.78 -3.65
CA VAL A 174 -14.23 4.94 -4.80
C VAL A 174 -12.94 4.12 -4.59
N PHE A 175 -12.38 4.17 -3.39
CA PHE A 175 -11.20 3.40 -3.02
C PHE A 175 -11.42 1.90 -3.17
N ALA A 176 -12.50 1.35 -2.62
CA ALA A 176 -12.76 -0.10 -2.66
C ALA A 176 -12.80 -0.65 -4.10
N PHE A 177 -13.49 0.07 -4.99
CA PHE A 177 -13.54 -0.32 -6.41
C PHE A 177 -12.21 -0.12 -7.12
N THR A 178 -11.60 1.06 -6.97
CA THR A 178 -10.40 1.41 -7.74
C THR A 178 -9.16 0.65 -7.31
N ILE A 179 -8.99 0.33 -6.02
CA ILE A 179 -7.84 -0.47 -5.56
C ILE A 179 -7.95 -1.93 -6.05
N SER A 180 -9.17 -2.47 -6.06
CA SER A 180 -9.41 -3.82 -6.58
C SER A 180 -9.12 -3.89 -8.08
N LEU A 181 -9.64 -2.94 -8.86
CA LEU A 181 -9.38 -2.86 -10.29
C LEU A 181 -7.90 -2.59 -10.60
N ALA A 182 -7.25 -1.70 -9.87
CA ALA A 182 -5.83 -1.44 -10.04
C ALA A 182 -4.97 -2.68 -9.72
N GLY A 183 -5.33 -3.47 -8.71
CA GLY A 183 -4.67 -4.73 -8.41
C GLY A 183 -4.81 -5.76 -9.54
N VAL A 184 -5.97 -5.82 -10.19
CA VAL A 184 -6.21 -6.65 -11.37
C VAL A 184 -5.40 -6.13 -12.56
N ASP A 185 -5.51 -4.84 -12.86
CA ASP A 185 -4.90 -4.22 -14.04
C ASP A 185 -3.36 -4.25 -14.01
N TRP A 186 -2.76 -4.05 -12.84
CA TRP A 186 -1.31 -3.83 -12.73
C TRP A 186 -0.53 -5.05 -12.26
N ILE A 187 -1.12 -5.90 -11.41
CA ILE A 187 -0.40 -7.02 -10.82
C ILE A 187 -0.95 -8.35 -11.32
N MET A 188 -2.26 -8.59 -11.22
CA MET A 188 -2.83 -9.86 -11.66
C MET A 188 -2.65 -10.06 -13.18
N ALA A 189 -2.68 -8.98 -13.96
CA ALA A 189 -2.43 -9.03 -15.41
C ALA A 189 -1.00 -9.44 -15.79
N LEU A 190 -0.04 -9.48 -14.85
CA LEU A 190 1.30 -10.02 -15.10
C LEU A 190 1.29 -11.54 -15.32
N GLU A 191 0.25 -12.24 -14.85
CA GLU A 191 0.02 -13.67 -15.05
C GLU A 191 -1.17 -13.86 -15.99
N PRO A 192 -0.95 -13.98 -17.32
CA PRO A 192 -2.02 -13.89 -18.31
C PRO A 192 -3.12 -14.92 -18.16
N MET A 193 -2.78 -16.14 -17.73
CA MET A 193 -3.71 -17.27 -17.61
C MET A 193 -4.29 -17.44 -16.20
N TRP A 194 -3.82 -16.63 -15.22
CA TRP A 194 -4.27 -16.73 -13.85
C TRP A 194 -5.24 -15.60 -13.46
N PHE A 195 -6.25 -15.94 -12.67
CA PHE A 195 -7.17 -14.94 -12.10
C PHE A 195 -7.65 -15.36 -10.71
N SER A 196 -7.97 -14.37 -9.88
CA SER A 196 -8.55 -14.60 -8.56
C SER A 196 -9.48 -13.45 -8.18
N THR A 197 -10.71 -13.80 -7.80
CA THR A 197 -11.71 -12.83 -7.31
C THR A 197 -11.32 -12.21 -5.96
N MET A 198 -10.53 -12.94 -5.15
CA MET A 198 -10.05 -12.48 -3.85
C MET A 198 -8.83 -11.56 -3.95
N TRP A 199 -8.29 -11.34 -5.15
CA TRP A 199 -7.08 -10.57 -5.34
C TRP A 199 -7.16 -9.14 -4.82
N GLY A 200 -8.28 -8.44 -5.05
CA GLY A 200 -8.52 -7.08 -4.52
C GLY A 200 -8.51 -7.04 -3.00
N VAL A 201 -9.12 -8.03 -2.35
CA VAL A 201 -9.14 -8.13 -0.87
C VAL A 201 -7.76 -8.44 -0.32
N TYR A 202 -6.99 -9.28 -1.01
CA TYR A 202 -5.60 -9.58 -0.66
C TYR A 202 -4.73 -8.33 -0.73
N GLN A 203 -4.84 -7.54 -1.80
CA GLN A 203 -4.13 -6.26 -1.94
C GLN A 203 -4.53 -5.26 -0.86
N PHE A 204 -5.81 -5.15 -0.55
CA PHE A 204 -6.31 -4.33 0.55
C PHE A 204 -5.72 -4.73 1.90
N SER A 205 -5.67 -6.03 2.20
CA SER A 205 -5.15 -6.54 3.48
C SER A 205 -3.67 -6.19 3.68
N GLY A 206 -2.86 -6.33 2.62
CA GLY A 206 -1.45 -5.92 2.64
C GLY A 206 -1.25 -4.41 2.76
N LEU A 207 -2.07 -3.63 2.03
CA LEU A 207 -2.05 -2.17 2.08
C LEU A 207 -2.29 -1.65 3.50
N ILE A 208 -3.36 -2.11 4.17
CA ILE A 208 -3.71 -1.59 5.50
C ILE A 208 -2.70 -2.04 6.57
N MET A 209 -2.20 -3.27 6.48
CA MET A 209 -1.17 -3.77 7.37
C MET A 209 0.13 -2.95 7.25
N GLY A 210 0.64 -2.74 6.03
CA GLY A 210 1.81 -1.91 5.77
C GLY A 210 1.63 -0.45 6.20
N THR A 211 0.42 0.08 6.01
CA THR A 211 0.05 1.43 6.47
C THR A 211 0.13 1.55 7.98
N LEU A 212 -0.48 0.63 8.72
CA LEU A 212 -0.47 0.63 10.19
C LEU A 212 0.96 0.51 10.73
N ALA A 213 1.76 -0.40 10.18
CA ALA A 213 3.16 -0.54 10.56
C ALA A 213 3.94 0.77 10.33
N THR A 214 3.73 1.42 9.18
CA THR A 214 4.38 2.70 8.84
C THR A 214 3.94 3.83 9.77
N ILE A 215 2.66 3.91 10.13
CA ILE A 215 2.14 4.89 11.09
C ILE A 215 2.78 4.66 12.46
N ILE A 216 2.82 3.41 12.95
CA ILE A 216 3.42 3.06 14.24
C ILE A 216 4.89 3.48 14.29
N ILE A 217 5.69 3.05 13.32
CA ILE A 217 7.12 3.39 13.25
C ILE A 217 7.31 4.91 13.20
N SER A 218 6.54 5.59 12.35
CA SER A 218 6.63 7.06 12.23
C SER A 218 6.26 7.77 13.54
N CYS A 219 5.22 7.30 14.23
CA CYS A 219 4.81 7.86 15.52
C CYS A 219 5.86 7.64 16.61
N ILE A 220 6.48 6.45 16.69
CA ILE A 220 7.56 6.16 17.63
C ILE A 220 8.77 7.07 17.35
N VAL A 221 9.18 7.18 16.11
CA VAL A 221 10.30 8.06 15.71
C VAL A 221 10.00 9.52 16.06
N LEU A 222 8.80 10.03 15.74
CA LEU A 222 8.42 11.41 16.05
C LEU A 222 8.24 11.66 17.55
N ARG A 223 7.82 10.66 18.32
CA ARG A 223 7.78 10.73 19.79
C ARG A 223 9.20 10.89 20.36
N ARG A 224 10.15 10.07 19.89
CA ARG A 224 11.57 10.14 20.32
C ARG A 224 12.25 11.45 19.89
N LEU A 225 11.91 11.98 18.73
CA LEU A 225 12.45 13.26 18.25
C LEU A 225 11.79 14.50 18.89
N GLY A 226 10.71 14.32 19.66
CA GLY A 226 10.05 15.33 20.46
C GLY A 226 8.74 15.91 19.95
N PRO A 227 8.40 15.95 18.65
CA PRO A 227 7.15 16.57 18.18
C PRO A 227 5.88 15.93 18.73
N LEU A 228 5.88 14.62 18.95
CA LEU A 228 4.74 13.86 19.47
C LEU A 228 4.91 13.42 20.93
N SER A 229 6.00 13.81 21.62
CA SER A 229 6.32 13.34 22.98
C SER A 229 5.23 13.63 24.02
N GLU A 230 4.51 14.76 23.90
CA GLU A 230 3.47 15.16 24.86
C GLU A 230 2.07 14.66 24.50
N VAL A 231 1.82 14.32 23.21
CA VAL A 231 0.50 14.05 22.68
C VAL A 231 0.28 12.56 22.42
N PHE A 232 1.31 11.88 21.92
CA PHE A 232 1.26 10.45 21.60
C PHE A 232 1.61 9.60 22.82
N ARG A 233 0.61 8.94 23.40
CA ARG A 233 0.72 8.14 24.64
C ARG A 233 0.79 6.65 24.31
N ASP A 234 1.17 5.84 25.30
CA ASP A 234 1.24 4.38 25.19
C ASP A 234 -0.11 3.74 24.84
N GLU A 235 -1.23 4.40 25.20
CA GLU A 235 -2.57 3.95 24.82
C GLU A 235 -2.78 4.03 23.30
N HIS A 236 -2.30 5.08 22.63
CA HIS A 236 -2.38 5.17 21.16
C HIS A 236 -1.54 4.09 20.50
N LEU A 237 -0.36 3.80 21.05
CA LEU A 237 0.50 2.72 20.56
C LEU A 237 -0.17 1.36 20.74
N HIS A 238 -0.81 1.15 21.91
CA HIS A 238 -1.58 -0.05 22.19
C HIS A 238 -2.75 -0.24 21.21
N ASP A 239 -3.50 0.82 20.91
CA ASP A 239 -4.64 0.76 19.98
C ASP A 239 -4.20 0.48 18.55
N LEU A 240 -3.14 1.16 18.09
CA LEU A 240 -2.53 0.86 16.78
C LEU A 240 -1.98 -0.58 16.71
N GLY A 241 -1.36 -1.07 17.79
CA GLY A 241 -0.87 -2.44 17.88
C GLY A 241 -1.98 -3.48 17.84
N LYS A 242 -3.16 -3.20 18.40
CA LYS A 242 -4.36 -4.07 18.26
C LYS A 242 -4.85 -4.11 16.82
N LEU A 243 -4.91 -2.96 16.16
CA LEU A 243 -5.30 -2.90 14.75
C LEU A 243 -4.30 -3.66 13.87
N LEU A 244 -2.99 -3.46 14.10
CA LEU A 244 -1.96 -4.18 13.34
C LEU A 244 -2.07 -5.70 13.54
N LEU A 245 -2.28 -6.18 14.77
CA LEU A 245 -2.52 -7.59 15.05
C LEU A 245 -3.75 -8.11 14.30
N GLY A 246 -4.88 -7.40 14.37
CA GLY A 246 -6.12 -7.78 13.70
C GLY A 246 -5.94 -7.88 12.17
N PHE A 247 -5.30 -6.88 11.56
CA PHE A 247 -5.06 -6.90 10.11
C PHE A 247 -3.95 -7.87 9.68
N SER A 248 -2.99 -8.20 10.52
CA SER A 248 -2.04 -9.29 10.30
C SER A 248 -2.75 -10.65 10.24
N CYS A 249 -3.67 -10.92 11.17
CA CYS A 249 -4.51 -12.12 11.15
C CYS A 249 -5.44 -12.14 9.93
N PHE A 250 -6.03 -11.00 9.57
CA PHE A 250 -6.88 -10.88 8.38
C PHE A 250 -6.09 -11.15 7.10
N TRP A 251 -4.87 -10.59 6.97
CA TRP A 251 -3.99 -10.85 5.83
C TRP A 251 -3.67 -12.34 5.70
N MET A 252 -3.32 -12.99 6.80
CA MET A 252 -3.04 -14.43 6.82
C MET A 252 -4.27 -15.26 6.46
N TYR A 253 -5.44 -14.89 6.97
CA TYR A 253 -6.70 -15.56 6.64
C TYR A 253 -6.99 -15.51 5.13
N ILE A 254 -6.86 -14.35 4.50
CA ILE A 254 -7.10 -14.19 3.06
C ILE A 254 -6.07 -14.98 2.25
N TRP A 255 -4.78 -14.87 2.61
CA TRP A 255 -3.71 -15.61 1.95
C TRP A 255 -3.90 -17.13 2.07
N PHE A 256 -4.15 -17.60 3.28
CA PHE A 256 -4.34 -19.04 3.57
C PHE A 256 -5.59 -19.60 2.88
N SER A 257 -6.71 -18.88 2.91
CA SER A 257 -7.95 -19.29 2.26
C SER A 257 -7.76 -19.47 0.76
N GLN A 258 -7.07 -18.50 0.12
CA GLN A 258 -6.77 -18.59 -1.32
C GLN A 258 -5.85 -19.78 -1.62
N TYR A 259 -4.77 -19.94 -0.84
CA TYR A 259 -3.85 -21.06 -1.00
C TYR A 259 -4.56 -22.41 -0.83
N MET A 260 -5.35 -22.56 0.24
CA MET A 260 -6.05 -23.80 0.56
C MET A 260 -7.08 -24.17 -0.52
N LEU A 261 -7.85 -23.21 -1.03
CA LEU A 261 -8.84 -23.46 -2.09
C LEU A 261 -8.16 -23.93 -3.37
N ILE A 262 -7.09 -23.25 -3.80
CA ILE A 262 -6.34 -23.61 -5.02
C ILE A 262 -5.63 -24.98 -4.83
N TRP A 263 -5.05 -25.24 -3.67
CA TRP A 263 -4.41 -26.49 -3.35
C TRP A 263 -5.42 -27.66 -3.33
N TYR A 264 -6.60 -27.45 -2.73
CA TYR A 264 -7.65 -28.47 -2.64
C TYR A 264 -8.29 -28.78 -4.01
N ALA A 265 -8.61 -27.74 -4.79
CA ALA A 265 -9.21 -27.89 -6.13
C ALA A 265 -8.23 -28.49 -7.14
N ASN A 266 -6.94 -28.19 -6.98
CA ASN A 266 -5.84 -28.66 -7.83
C ASN A 266 -6.09 -28.48 -9.34
N ILE A 267 -6.71 -27.35 -9.71
CA ILE A 267 -6.95 -27.00 -11.11
C ILE A 267 -5.65 -26.45 -11.71
N PRO A 268 -5.14 -27.02 -12.84
CA PRO A 268 -3.84 -26.66 -13.40
C PRO A 268 -3.66 -25.17 -13.67
N GLU A 269 -4.70 -24.49 -14.15
CA GLU A 269 -4.69 -23.05 -14.47
C GLU A 269 -4.50 -22.21 -13.20
N GLU A 270 -5.08 -22.62 -12.07
CA GLU A 270 -5.00 -21.90 -10.80
C GLU A 270 -3.71 -22.22 -10.05
N THR A 271 -3.25 -23.49 -10.08
CA THR A 271 -2.03 -23.91 -9.37
C THR A 271 -0.77 -23.30 -9.98
N SER A 272 -0.82 -22.90 -11.26
CA SER A 272 0.28 -22.23 -11.98
C SER A 272 0.84 -21.02 -11.24
N TYR A 273 0.02 -20.34 -10.43
CA TYR A 273 0.46 -19.20 -9.60
C TYR A 273 1.34 -19.62 -8.42
N PHE A 274 0.99 -20.71 -7.71
CA PHE A 274 1.69 -21.11 -6.49
C PHE A 274 2.90 -22.01 -6.75
N ILE A 275 2.88 -22.86 -7.77
CA ILE A 275 3.96 -23.81 -8.05
C ILE A 275 5.33 -23.12 -8.16
N PRO A 276 5.53 -22.07 -8.97
CA PRO A 276 6.82 -21.39 -9.04
C PRO A 276 7.24 -20.71 -7.73
N ARG A 277 6.25 -20.26 -6.93
CA ARG A 277 6.48 -19.55 -5.67
C ARG A 277 6.83 -20.48 -4.51
N THR A 278 6.57 -21.78 -4.64
CA THR A 278 6.95 -22.80 -3.64
C THR A 278 8.27 -23.48 -3.97
N GLN A 279 8.83 -23.25 -5.17
CA GLN A 279 10.03 -23.94 -5.64
C GLN A 279 11.29 -23.05 -5.57
N GLY A 280 12.45 -23.69 -5.50
CA GLY A 280 13.76 -23.03 -5.54
C GLY A 280 13.93 -21.95 -4.49
N ALA A 281 14.51 -20.82 -4.88
CA ALA A 281 14.77 -19.68 -4.00
C ALA A 281 13.50 -18.96 -3.54
N TRP A 282 12.35 -19.16 -4.21
CA TRP A 282 11.09 -18.51 -3.86
C TRP A 282 10.38 -19.18 -2.66
N GLY A 283 10.59 -20.48 -2.43
CA GLY A 283 10.02 -21.18 -1.28
C GLY A 283 10.39 -20.53 0.06
N PRO A 284 11.69 -20.32 0.38
CA PRO A 284 12.10 -19.57 1.56
C PRO A 284 11.53 -18.16 1.66
N VAL A 285 11.41 -17.44 0.53
CA VAL A 285 10.80 -16.09 0.50
C VAL A 285 9.33 -16.16 0.87
N LEU A 286 8.59 -17.14 0.35
CA LEU A 286 7.18 -17.36 0.69
C LEU A 286 7.00 -17.63 2.18
N ILE A 287 7.81 -18.54 2.76
CA ILE A 287 7.79 -18.84 4.20
C ILE A 287 8.17 -17.59 5.01
N GLY A 288 9.23 -16.88 4.60
CA GLY A 288 9.64 -15.64 5.22
C GLY A 288 8.55 -14.58 5.22
N ASN A 289 7.78 -14.47 4.14
CA ASN A 289 6.63 -13.57 4.06
C ASN A 289 5.55 -13.91 5.09
N ILE A 290 5.22 -15.20 5.28
CA ILE A 290 4.27 -15.65 6.30
C ILE A 290 4.78 -15.34 7.70
N VAL A 291 6.05 -15.67 7.97
CA VAL A 291 6.67 -15.47 9.28
C VAL A 291 6.70 -13.99 9.65
N LEU A 292 7.12 -13.11 8.74
CA LEU A 292 7.25 -11.68 8.99
C LEU A 292 5.90 -10.96 9.10
N ASN A 293 4.90 -11.35 8.31
CA ASN A 293 3.63 -10.65 8.27
C ASN A 293 2.57 -11.20 9.22
N TRP A 294 2.73 -12.43 9.70
CA TRP A 294 1.75 -13.04 10.61
C TRP A 294 2.36 -13.66 11.85
N VAL A 295 3.32 -14.60 11.73
CA VAL A 295 3.82 -15.35 12.91
C VAL A 295 4.45 -14.40 13.92
N ILE A 296 5.39 -13.56 13.49
CA ILE A 296 6.05 -12.59 14.38
C ILE A 296 5.05 -11.58 14.93
N PRO A 297 4.24 -10.87 14.13
CA PRO A 297 3.23 -9.96 14.66
C PRO A 297 2.25 -10.63 15.62
N PHE A 298 1.83 -11.86 15.35
CA PHE A 298 0.89 -12.58 16.22
C PHE A 298 1.47 -12.79 17.62
N PHE A 299 2.65 -13.39 17.73
CA PHE A 299 3.25 -13.67 19.04
C PHE A 299 3.77 -12.41 19.75
N VAL A 300 4.33 -11.46 19.03
CA VAL A 300 4.88 -10.22 19.63
C VAL A 300 3.76 -9.27 20.04
N LEU A 301 2.72 -9.12 19.23
CA LEU A 301 1.64 -8.17 19.53
C LEU A 301 0.50 -8.78 20.37
N LEU A 302 0.47 -10.09 20.64
CA LEU A 302 -0.54 -10.69 21.50
C LEU A 302 -0.44 -10.19 22.95
N PRO A 303 0.74 -10.17 23.61
CA PRO A 303 0.87 -9.67 24.96
C PRO A 303 0.66 -8.14 25.04
N ARG A 304 -0.05 -7.70 26.10
CA ARG A 304 -0.33 -6.27 26.32
C ARG A 304 0.95 -5.42 26.54
N PRO A 305 1.96 -5.87 27.30
CA PRO A 305 3.19 -5.10 27.51
C PRO A 305 3.92 -4.74 26.22
N CYS A 306 4.02 -5.68 25.27
CA CYS A 306 4.74 -5.46 24.01
C CYS A 306 4.11 -4.36 23.13
N LYS A 307 2.78 -4.17 23.25
CA LYS A 307 2.07 -3.09 22.53
C LYS A 307 2.17 -1.72 23.18
N ARG A 308 2.77 -1.61 24.36
CA ARG A 308 2.94 -0.35 25.13
C ARG A 308 4.40 0.09 25.22
N ASN A 309 5.34 -0.78 24.88
CA ASN A 309 6.76 -0.48 24.85
C ASN A 309 7.21 -0.15 23.41
N GLU A 310 8.07 0.88 23.30
CA GLU A 310 8.69 1.29 22.03
C GLU A 310 9.81 0.35 21.59
#